data_63ea8a5599b2377289f271b2c92acc8d
#
_entry.id   63ea8a5599b2377289f271b2c92acc8d
#
_cell.length_a   1.000
_cell.length_b   1.000
_cell.length_c   1.000
_cell.angle_alpha   90.00
_cell.angle_beta   90.00
_cell.angle_gamma   90.00
#
_symmetry.space_group_name_H-M   'P 1'
#
loop_
_entity.id
_entity.type
_entity.pdbx_description
1 polymer ?
#
loop_
_entity_poly.entity_id
_entity_poly.type
_entity_poly.pdbx_seq_one_letter_code
_entity_poly.pdbx_strand_id
1 'polypeptide(L)'
;LRYWLAIIGTLLLLAAAGSAGSFEARIDVDTYVNSIEEEESYGDSDLLWVSSQDDDDDDASINETYLSYVNLFGSQGIFNPDQIKSATLTLNVARVDDEGEIKAYFLEGATLNTLTWXDKVEYXLNXSSDSVEIDEAEDVXELDVTXXIKKAVEACAEGCPYTIVLVGEDDVSVAFVSSGASDEDMPVLEYVTGE
;
A
#
# COMPACT_ATOMS: atom_id res chain seq x y z
N LEU A 1 59.95 -3.29 -44.98
CA LEU A 1 58.66 -3.89 -44.66
C LEU A 1 58.16 -3.38 -43.31
N ARG A 2 57.17 -2.46 -43.32
CA ARG A 2 56.61 -1.88 -42.09
C ARG A 2 55.26 -2.50 -41.84
N TYR A 3 55.15 -3.25 -40.73
CA TYR A 3 53.86 -3.86 -40.27
C TYR A 3 53.13 -2.83 -39.41
N TRP A 4 51.97 -2.44 -39.86
CA TRP A 4 51.03 -1.66 -39.05
C TRP A 4 50.16 -2.62 -38.25
N LEU A 5 50.35 -2.69 -36.97
CA LEU A 5 49.45 -3.44 -36.09
C LEU A 5 48.28 -2.49 -35.72
N ALA A 6 47.11 -2.80 -36.31
CA ALA A 6 45.86 -2.15 -35.92
C ALA A 6 45.35 -2.79 -34.63
N ILE A 7 45.42 -2.07 -33.52
CA ILE A 7 44.84 -2.50 -32.27
C ILE A 7 43.35 -2.14 -32.34
N ILE A 8 42.51 -3.16 -32.58
CA ILE A 8 41.05 -3.00 -32.47
C ILE A 8 40.70 -3.06 -31.01
N GLY A 9 40.50 -1.90 -30.40
CA GLY A 9 39.99 -1.81 -29.04
C GLY A 9 38.53 -2.23 -28.99
N THR A 10 38.26 -3.42 -28.48
CA THR A 10 36.89 -3.88 -28.25
C THR A 10 36.38 -3.16 -27.01
N LEU A 11 35.49 -2.17 -27.23
CA LEU A 11 34.80 -1.48 -26.14
C LEU A 11 33.74 -2.47 -25.58
N LEU A 12 34.04 -3.09 -24.47
CA LEU A 12 33.03 -3.88 -23.74
C LEU A 12 32.06 -2.90 -23.09
N LEU A 13 30.91 -2.73 -23.69
CA LEU A 13 29.76 -2.13 -23.00
C LEU A 13 29.29 -3.12 -21.94
N LEU A 14 29.69 -2.93 -20.69
CA LEU A 14 29.01 -3.57 -19.58
C LEU A 14 27.63 -2.91 -19.45
N ALA A 15 26.62 -3.55 -20.05
CA ALA A 15 25.26 -3.26 -19.69
C ALA A 15 25.11 -3.68 -18.22
N ALA A 16 24.95 -2.72 -17.33
CA ALA A 16 24.55 -3.00 -15.97
C ALA A 16 23.16 -3.61 -16.06
N ALA A 17 23.08 -4.93 -16.01
CA ALA A 17 21.79 -5.60 -15.85
C ALA A 17 21.26 -5.19 -14.48
N GLY A 18 20.24 -4.34 -14.47
CA GLY A 18 19.52 -4.02 -13.26
C GLY A 18 18.97 -5.32 -12.72
N SER A 19 19.43 -5.73 -11.55
CA SER A 19 18.93 -6.96 -10.93
C SER A 19 17.46 -6.75 -10.56
N ALA A 20 16.60 -7.63 -11.06
CA ALA A 20 15.23 -7.72 -10.56
C ALA A 20 15.30 -8.02 -9.06
N GLY A 21 14.62 -7.20 -8.25
CA GLY A 21 14.58 -7.36 -6.80
C GLY A 21 13.15 -7.48 -6.33
N SER A 22 12.96 -8.20 -5.25
CA SER A 22 11.69 -8.22 -4.52
C SER A 22 11.95 -7.57 -3.16
N PHE A 23 11.07 -6.68 -2.77
CA PHE A 23 11.20 -5.89 -1.53
C PHE A 23 9.88 -5.94 -0.76
N GLU A 24 9.99 -6.00 0.56
CA GLU A 24 8.86 -5.84 1.46
C GLU A 24 8.92 -4.44 2.05
N ALA A 25 7.82 -3.70 1.99
CA ALA A 25 7.72 -2.38 2.58
C ALA A 25 7.61 -2.48 4.11
N ARG A 26 8.27 -1.58 4.82
CA ARG A 26 8.17 -1.56 6.28
C ARG A 26 6.99 -0.70 6.71
N ILE A 27 5.99 -1.32 7.31
CA ILE A 27 4.85 -0.63 7.88
C ILE A 27 5.31 0.15 9.14
N ASP A 28 4.85 1.37 9.28
CA ASP A 28 5.17 2.25 10.42
C ASP A 28 3.97 2.42 11.33
N VAL A 29 2.80 2.61 10.73
CA VAL A 29 1.53 2.78 11.44
C VAL A 29 0.45 2.06 10.65
N ASP A 30 -0.40 1.32 11.36
CA ASP A 30 -1.69 0.89 10.85
C ASP A 30 -2.78 1.25 11.85
N THR A 31 -3.86 1.84 11.34
CA THR A 31 -4.98 2.34 12.16
C THR A 31 -6.23 2.41 11.28
N TYR A 32 -7.37 2.61 11.90
CA TYR A 32 -8.58 2.96 11.16
C TYR A 32 -9.29 4.14 11.84
N VAL A 33 -10.22 4.74 11.14
CA VAL A 33 -11.07 5.82 11.63
C VAL A 33 -12.53 5.45 11.46
N ASN A 34 -13.40 6.00 12.31
CA ASN A 34 -14.83 5.67 12.35
C ASN A 34 -15.67 6.93 12.28
N SER A 35 -16.63 6.99 11.37
CA SER A 35 -17.44 8.18 11.09
C SER A 35 -18.43 8.56 12.22
N ILE A 36 -18.79 7.59 13.07
CA ILE A 36 -19.69 7.86 14.21
C ILE A 36 -18.88 8.29 15.44
N GLU A 37 -17.72 7.68 15.65
CA GLU A 37 -16.83 7.99 16.76
C GLU A 37 -15.69 8.90 16.29
N GLU A 38 -16.08 10.09 15.81
CA GLU A 38 -15.21 11.01 15.05
C GLU A 38 -13.95 11.47 15.78
N GLU A 39 -13.93 11.43 17.10
CA GLU A 39 -12.80 11.87 17.94
C GLU A 39 -11.98 10.70 18.51
N GLU A 40 -12.39 9.46 18.26
CA GLU A 40 -11.66 8.27 18.73
C GLU A 40 -10.57 7.86 17.74
N SER A 41 -9.48 7.33 18.29
CA SER A 41 -8.36 6.79 17.51
C SER A 41 -8.19 5.29 17.79
N TYR A 42 -7.81 4.54 16.77
CA TYR A 42 -7.76 3.08 16.81
C TYR A 42 -6.38 2.50 16.47
N GLY A 43 -5.33 3.27 16.72
CA GLY A 43 -3.95 2.85 16.42
C GLY A 43 -3.42 1.69 17.28
N ASP A 44 -4.13 1.34 18.36
CA ASP A 44 -3.79 0.18 19.19
C ASP A 44 -4.78 -0.99 19.01
N SER A 45 -5.60 -0.95 17.97
CA SER A 45 -6.59 -2.00 17.71
C SER A 45 -5.95 -3.25 17.13
N ASP A 46 -6.43 -4.42 17.54
CA ASP A 46 -6.03 -5.71 16.94
C ASP A 46 -6.64 -5.92 15.55
N LEU A 47 -7.65 -5.14 15.20
CA LEU A 47 -8.36 -5.24 13.91
C LEU A 47 -8.34 -3.90 13.19
N LEU A 48 -8.25 -3.99 11.86
CA LEU A 48 -8.32 -2.85 10.95
C LEU A 48 -9.64 -2.94 10.19
N TRP A 49 -10.58 -2.07 10.51
CA TRP A 49 -11.92 -2.10 9.94
C TRP A 49 -12.01 -1.29 8.64
N VAL A 50 -12.74 -1.84 7.70
CA VAL A 50 -13.16 -1.17 6.47
C VAL A 50 -14.65 -1.42 6.32
N SER A 51 -15.44 -0.36 6.27
CA SER A 51 -16.87 -0.48 6.00
C SER A 51 -17.38 0.72 5.23
N SER A 52 -18.39 0.49 4.44
CA SER A 52 -19.18 1.51 3.76
C SER A 52 -20.62 1.03 3.75
N GLN A 53 -21.55 1.94 3.56
CA GLN A 53 -22.97 1.58 3.47
C GLN A 53 -23.70 2.48 2.49
N ASP A 54 -24.79 1.97 1.98
CA ASP A 54 -25.71 2.72 1.14
C ASP A 54 -26.26 3.95 1.90
N ASP A 55 -26.52 5.00 1.16
CA ASP A 55 -26.99 6.32 1.65
C ASP A 55 -28.31 6.28 2.46
N ASP A 56 -28.94 5.12 2.54
CA ASP A 56 -30.27 5.00 3.18
C ASP A 56 -30.22 4.63 4.67
N ASP A 57 -29.02 4.36 5.25
CA ASP A 57 -28.91 4.02 6.67
C ASP A 57 -28.08 5.07 7.45
N ASP A 58 -28.78 6.02 8.06
CA ASP A 58 -28.19 7.12 8.84
C ASP A 58 -27.44 6.64 10.11
N ASP A 59 -27.60 5.38 10.50
CA ASP A 59 -27.02 4.85 11.76
C ASP A 59 -25.74 3.99 11.49
N ALA A 60 -25.34 3.84 10.25
CA ALA A 60 -24.24 2.97 9.89
C ALA A 60 -22.87 3.67 9.96
N SER A 61 -21.87 2.99 10.48
CA SER A 61 -20.52 3.56 10.58
C SER A 61 -19.71 3.27 9.32
N ILE A 62 -19.07 4.33 8.81
CA ILE A 62 -18.05 4.18 7.77
C ILE A 62 -16.69 4.04 8.48
N ASN A 63 -15.95 3.01 8.10
CA ASN A 63 -14.59 2.82 8.59
C ASN A 63 -13.61 2.82 7.43
N GLU A 64 -12.52 3.56 7.59
CA GLU A 64 -11.43 3.62 6.61
C GLU A 64 -10.12 3.23 7.30
N THR A 65 -9.36 2.31 6.73
CA THR A 65 -8.08 1.86 7.28
C THR A 65 -6.92 2.58 6.59
N TYR A 66 -5.94 2.99 7.38
CA TYR A 66 -4.75 3.74 6.95
C TYR A 66 -3.50 2.92 7.28
N LEU A 67 -2.75 2.57 6.24
CA LEU A 67 -1.50 1.80 6.33
C LEU A 67 -0.35 2.72 5.91
N SER A 68 0.44 3.20 6.86
CA SER A 68 1.54 4.14 6.59
C SER A 68 2.88 3.41 6.56
N TYR A 69 3.70 3.74 5.56
CA TYR A 69 4.95 3.04 5.27
C TYR A 69 6.15 3.97 5.32
N VAL A 70 7.27 3.43 5.84
CA VAL A 70 8.57 4.09 5.72
C VAL A 70 9.05 3.96 4.29
N ASN A 71 9.40 5.07 3.67
CA ASN A 71 9.93 5.05 2.30
C ASN A 71 11.40 4.62 2.32
N LEU A 72 11.69 3.48 1.71
CA LEU A 72 13.02 2.93 1.57
C LEU A 72 13.51 2.90 0.12
N PHE A 73 12.74 3.43 -0.83
CA PHE A 73 13.02 3.31 -2.28
C PHE A 73 14.43 3.76 -2.65
N GLY A 74 14.85 4.95 -2.24
CA GLY A 74 16.17 5.48 -2.56
C GLY A 74 17.30 4.60 -2.04
N SER A 75 17.16 4.07 -0.82
CA SER A 75 18.17 3.17 -0.24
C SER A 75 18.21 1.80 -0.93
N GLN A 76 17.13 1.44 -1.61
CA GLN A 76 17.01 0.21 -2.41
C GLN A 76 17.40 0.42 -3.88
N GLY A 77 17.81 1.64 -4.25
CA GLY A 77 18.19 1.96 -5.62
C GLY A 77 17.00 2.22 -6.56
N ILE A 78 15.84 2.51 -6.00
CA ILE A 78 14.60 2.77 -6.76
C ILE A 78 14.39 4.28 -6.80
N PHE A 79 14.59 4.89 -7.97
CA PHE A 79 14.48 6.34 -8.17
C PHE A 79 13.50 6.72 -9.29
N ASN A 80 12.96 5.72 -9.98
CA ASN A 80 12.09 5.93 -11.14
C ASN A 80 10.90 4.98 -11.02
N PRO A 81 9.66 5.48 -11.16
CA PRO A 81 8.47 4.61 -11.08
C PRO A 81 8.46 3.47 -12.11
N ASP A 82 9.15 3.62 -13.24
CA ASP A 82 9.24 2.54 -14.26
C ASP A 82 10.03 1.32 -13.77
N GLN A 83 10.82 1.47 -12.70
CA GLN A 83 11.51 0.34 -12.07
C GLN A 83 10.54 -0.60 -11.34
N ILE A 84 9.37 -0.10 -10.89
CA ILE A 84 8.35 -0.93 -10.23
C ILE A 84 7.59 -1.71 -11.31
N LYS A 85 7.64 -3.02 -11.25
CA LYS A 85 6.94 -3.92 -12.18
C LYS A 85 5.60 -4.38 -11.62
N SER A 86 5.57 -4.67 -10.33
CA SER A 86 4.33 -5.01 -9.62
C SER A 86 4.45 -4.66 -8.15
N ALA A 87 3.32 -4.43 -7.51
CA ALA A 87 3.23 -4.27 -6.07
C ALA A 87 1.91 -4.87 -5.61
N THR A 88 1.97 -5.68 -4.55
CA THR A 88 0.81 -6.39 -4.00
C THR A 88 0.71 -6.10 -2.50
N LEU A 89 -0.47 -5.70 -2.09
CA LEU A 89 -0.82 -5.58 -0.68
C LEU A 89 -1.63 -6.83 -0.28
N THR A 90 -1.07 -7.59 0.65
CA THR A 90 -1.69 -8.81 1.17
C THR A 90 -2.30 -8.52 2.55
N LEU A 91 -3.57 -8.88 2.71
CA LEU A 91 -4.35 -8.64 3.94
C LEU A 91 -4.98 -9.95 4.40
N ASN A 92 -4.85 -10.25 5.69
CA ASN A 92 -5.51 -11.42 6.29
C ASN A 92 -6.87 -10.98 6.84
N VAL A 93 -7.94 -11.57 6.31
CA VAL A 93 -9.33 -11.26 6.66
C VAL A 93 -9.65 -11.91 8.01
N ALA A 94 -9.82 -11.10 9.05
CA ALA A 94 -10.14 -11.57 10.39
C ALA A 94 -11.65 -11.74 10.59
N ARG A 95 -12.45 -10.91 9.89
CA ARG A 95 -13.91 -10.89 10.10
C ARG A 95 -14.63 -10.32 8.87
N VAL A 96 -15.77 -10.89 8.58
CA VAL A 96 -16.72 -10.40 7.57
C VAL A 96 -18.08 -10.28 8.24
N ASP A 97 -18.56 -9.08 8.44
CA ASP A 97 -19.92 -8.82 8.93
C ASP A 97 -20.87 -8.68 7.73
N ASP A 98 -20.42 -7.97 6.68
CA ASP A 98 -21.12 -7.86 5.39
C ASP A 98 -20.09 -8.02 4.28
N GLU A 99 -20.33 -8.94 3.36
CA GLU A 99 -19.48 -9.18 2.18
C GLU A 99 -19.59 -8.02 1.19
N GLY A 100 -18.51 -7.71 0.49
CA GLY A 100 -18.50 -6.62 -0.48
C GLY A 100 -17.11 -6.31 -1.00
N GLU A 101 -16.98 -5.19 -1.68
CA GLU A 101 -15.74 -4.80 -2.33
C GLU A 101 -14.98 -3.73 -1.53
N ILE A 102 -13.66 -3.84 -1.52
CA ILE A 102 -12.76 -2.82 -0.98
C ILE A 102 -11.81 -2.33 -2.08
N LYS A 103 -11.28 -1.13 -1.87
CA LYS A 103 -10.36 -0.48 -2.79
C LYS A 103 -9.26 0.23 -2.02
N ALA A 104 -8.06 0.29 -2.59
CA ALA A 104 -6.92 1.00 -2.00
C ALA A 104 -6.68 2.32 -2.72
N TYR A 105 -6.38 3.38 -1.96
CA TYR A 105 -6.02 4.71 -2.48
C TYR A 105 -4.65 5.12 -1.97
N PHE A 106 -3.93 5.88 -2.78
CA PHE A 106 -2.64 6.47 -2.42
C PHE A 106 -2.85 7.79 -1.69
N LEU A 107 -2.10 7.99 -0.59
CA LEU A 107 -2.02 9.26 0.13
C LEU A 107 -0.55 9.61 0.37
N GLU A 108 -0.14 10.82 -0.03
CA GLU A 108 1.20 11.31 0.20
C GLU A 108 1.37 11.70 1.67
N GLY A 109 2.45 11.21 2.29
CA GLY A 109 2.78 11.53 3.68
C GLY A 109 2.45 10.40 4.65
N ALA A 110 2.84 10.61 5.90
CA ALA A 110 2.63 9.67 6.99
C ALA A 110 1.29 9.90 7.68
N THR A 111 0.74 8.83 8.19
CA THR A 111 -0.40 8.85 9.12
C THR A 111 0.12 8.59 10.53
N LEU A 112 -0.55 9.12 11.53
CA LEU A 112 -0.25 8.87 12.94
C LEU A 112 -1.21 7.82 13.51
N ASN A 113 -0.73 7.06 14.49
CA ASN A 113 -1.59 6.08 15.20
C ASN A 113 -2.71 6.76 16.00
N THR A 114 -2.62 8.08 16.19
CA THR A 114 -3.67 8.88 16.85
C THR A 114 -4.65 9.51 15.87
N LEU A 115 -4.63 9.09 14.59
CA LEU A 115 -5.56 9.61 13.58
C LEU A 115 -7.01 9.38 14.00
N THR A 116 -7.85 10.40 13.79
CA THR A 116 -9.30 10.34 14.03
C THR A 116 -10.06 10.70 12.76
N TRP A 117 -11.35 10.42 12.72
CA TRP A 117 -12.18 10.81 11.56
C TRP A 117 -12.11 12.32 11.30
N UNK A 118 -12.06 12.86 12.27
CA UNK A 118 -12.05 14.24 12.23
C UNK A 118 -10.81 14.83 11.74
N ASP A 119 -9.79 14.22 11.93
CA ASP A 119 -8.47 14.75 11.54
C ASP A 119 -7.98 14.16 10.22
N LYS A 120 -8.71 13.25 9.61
CA LYS A 120 -8.25 12.56 8.39
C LYS A 120 -8.04 13.53 7.23
N VAL A 121 -7.00 13.24 6.43
CA VAL A 121 -6.63 14.04 5.26
C VAL A 121 -7.37 13.50 4.04
N GLU A 122 -7.90 14.39 3.21
CA GLU A 122 -8.49 14.03 1.92
C GLU A 122 -7.45 13.34 1.03
N TYR A 123 -7.80 12.22 0.44
CA TYR A 123 -6.87 11.45 -0.38
C TYR A 123 -7.25 11.53 -1.87
N UNK A 124 -6.31 11.64 -2.59
CA UNK A 124 -6.48 11.83 -3.81
C UNK A 124 -6.94 10.73 -4.38
N LEU A 125 -7.95 10.84 -4.84
CA LEU A 125 -8.72 9.78 -5.49
C LEU A 125 -8.16 9.39 -6.87
N ASN A 126 -7.05 9.93 -7.26
CA ASN A 126 -6.43 9.68 -8.59
C ASN A 126 -5.69 8.36 -8.71
N UNK A 127 -5.34 7.70 -7.67
CA UNK A 127 -4.66 6.56 -7.67
C UNK A 127 -5.30 5.64 -6.80
N SER A 128 -5.85 4.87 -7.49
CA SER A 128 -6.48 3.78 -6.73
C SER A 128 -6.17 2.43 -7.37
N SER A 129 -6.36 1.36 -6.61
CA SER A 129 -6.34 -0.01 -7.10
C SER A 129 -7.66 -0.34 -7.84
N ASP A 130 -7.73 -1.49 -8.47
CA ASP A 130 -9.02 -2.12 -8.78
C ASP A 130 -9.65 -2.60 -7.46
N SER A 131 -10.96 -2.81 -7.46
CA SER A 131 -11.68 -3.35 -6.31
C SER A 131 -11.42 -4.85 -6.15
N VAL A 132 -11.48 -5.31 -4.91
CA VAL A 132 -11.37 -6.74 -4.58
C VAL A 132 -12.54 -7.11 -3.68
N GLU A 133 -13.24 -8.17 -4.04
CA GLU A 133 -14.36 -8.71 -3.27
C GLU A 133 -13.86 -9.50 -2.06
N ILE A 134 -14.50 -9.29 -0.92
CA ILE A 134 -14.22 -10.00 0.34
C ILE A 134 -15.52 -10.70 0.76
N ASP A 135 -15.50 -12.02 0.80
CA ASP A 135 -16.69 -12.82 1.10
C ASP A 135 -16.51 -13.83 2.25
N GLU A 136 -15.29 -14.15 2.63
CA GLU A 136 -15.05 -15.14 3.69
C GLU A 136 -13.99 -14.66 4.71
N ALA A 137 -14.25 -14.89 5.99
CA ALA A 137 -13.24 -14.73 7.04
C ALA A 137 -12.17 -15.83 6.94
N GLU A 138 -10.99 -15.55 7.46
CA GLU A 138 -9.81 -16.43 7.40
C GLU A 138 -9.23 -16.60 5.99
N ASP A 139 -9.69 -15.81 5.01
CA ASP A 139 -9.13 -15.74 3.66
C ASP A 139 -8.03 -14.67 3.60
N VAL A 140 -7.36 -14.66 2.45
CA VAL A 140 -6.27 -13.71 2.19
C VAL A 140 -6.58 -12.90 0.94
N UNK A 141 -6.70 -11.64 0.98
CA UNK A 141 -6.98 -10.77 0.07
C UNK A 141 -5.77 -10.20 -0.43
N GLU A 142 -5.66 -10.12 -1.69
CA GLU A 142 -4.54 -9.48 -2.39
C GLU A 142 -5.02 -8.36 -3.29
N LEU A 143 -4.52 -7.14 -3.06
CA LEU A 143 -4.80 -5.97 -3.91
C LEU A 143 -3.56 -5.63 -4.75
N ASP A 144 -3.75 -5.42 -6.05
CA ASP A 144 -2.70 -4.87 -6.91
C ASP A 144 -2.60 -3.37 -6.65
N VAL A 145 -1.53 -2.94 -5.98
CA VAL A 145 -1.26 -1.54 -5.63
C VAL A 145 -0.10 -0.96 -6.46
N THR A 146 0.19 -1.60 -7.57
CA THR A 146 1.27 -1.15 -8.46
C THR A 146 1.18 0.33 -8.82
N UNK A 147 0.11 0.76 -8.98
CA UNK A 147 -0.15 2.06 -9.30
C UNK A 147 0.06 2.98 -8.17
N UNK A 148 -0.32 2.60 -6.85
CA UNK A 148 -0.13 3.23 -5.76
C UNK A 148 1.24 3.40 -5.48
N ILE A 149 2.19 2.31 -5.73
CA ILE A 149 3.62 2.36 -5.38
C ILE A 149 4.45 3.19 -6.40
N LYS A 150 4.10 3.09 -7.67
CA LYS A 150 4.72 3.98 -8.68
C LYS A 150 4.52 5.46 -8.32
N LYS A 151 3.34 5.80 -7.82
CA LYS A 151 3.04 7.17 -7.38
C LYS A 151 3.89 7.59 -6.17
N ALA A 152 4.11 6.67 -5.23
CA ALA A 152 4.97 6.92 -4.07
C ALA A 152 6.42 7.20 -4.51
N VAL A 153 6.94 6.45 -5.48
CA VAL A 153 8.29 6.68 -6.05
C VAL A 153 8.33 8.05 -6.76
N GLU A 154 7.31 8.36 -7.56
CA GLU A 154 7.20 9.65 -8.28
C GLU A 154 7.16 10.83 -7.31
N ALA A 155 6.38 10.71 -6.24
CA ALA A 155 6.20 11.79 -5.27
C ALA A 155 7.48 12.08 -4.49
N CYS A 156 8.17 11.03 -4.01
CA CYS A 156 9.43 11.22 -3.30
C CYS A 156 10.19 9.90 -3.11
N ALA A 157 11.10 9.57 -4.01
CA ALA A 157 11.96 8.40 -3.85
C ALA A 157 13.02 8.57 -2.75
N GLU A 158 13.31 9.82 -2.34
CA GLU A 158 14.45 10.14 -1.47
C GLU A 158 14.16 9.96 0.04
N GLY A 159 12.93 9.61 0.43
CA GLY A 159 12.65 9.28 1.82
C GLY A 159 11.39 9.88 2.44
N CYS A 160 10.41 10.27 1.64
CA CYS A 160 9.13 10.76 2.17
C CYS A 160 8.20 9.55 2.44
N PRO A 161 7.59 9.47 3.61
CA PRO A 161 6.64 8.39 3.88
C PRO A 161 5.40 8.51 2.99
N TYR A 162 4.66 7.42 2.88
CA TYR A 162 3.40 7.36 2.14
C TYR A 162 2.40 6.47 2.88
N THR A 163 1.15 6.62 2.55
CA THR A 163 0.05 5.87 3.17
C THR A 163 -0.83 5.25 2.08
N ILE A 164 -1.30 4.04 2.33
CA ILE A 164 -2.35 3.39 1.55
C ILE A 164 -3.63 3.45 2.41
N VAL A 165 -4.71 3.98 1.83
CA VAL A 165 -6.01 4.08 2.50
C VAL A 165 -6.93 3.01 1.90
N LEU A 166 -7.47 2.14 2.74
CA LEU A 166 -8.45 1.13 2.34
C LEU A 166 -9.84 1.65 2.63
N VAL A 167 -10.70 1.60 1.63
CA VAL A 167 -12.09 2.06 1.74
C VAL A 167 -13.02 0.98 1.20
N GLY A 168 -14.23 0.93 1.73
CA GLY A 168 -15.28 0.07 1.23
C GLY A 168 -15.99 0.67 0.03
N GLU A 169 -16.49 -0.18 -0.85
CA GLU A 169 -17.38 0.20 -1.95
C GLU A 169 -18.72 -0.53 -1.76
N ASP A 170 -19.81 0.16 -2.03
CA ASP A 170 -21.16 -0.35 -1.78
C ASP A 170 -21.33 -0.76 -0.30
N ASP A 171 -22.16 -1.75 0.00
CA ASP A 171 -22.35 -2.26 1.35
C ASP A 171 -21.24 -3.28 1.67
N VAL A 172 -20.34 -2.94 2.57
CA VAL A 172 -19.30 -3.86 3.02
C VAL A 172 -18.95 -3.57 4.48
N SER A 173 -18.68 -4.61 5.26
CA SER A 173 -18.13 -4.44 6.61
C SER A 173 -17.20 -5.60 6.91
N VAL A 174 -15.90 -5.34 6.84
CA VAL A 174 -14.84 -6.35 6.99
C VAL A 174 -13.74 -5.82 7.90
N ALA A 175 -13.00 -6.74 8.52
CA ALA A 175 -11.84 -6.37 9.34
C ALA A 175 -10.65 -7.27 9.01
N PHE A 176 -9.48 -6.66 9.01
CA PHE A 176 -8.20 -7.33 8.76
C PHE A 176 -7.38 -7.38 10.05
N VAL A 177 -6.43 -8.32 10.10
CA VAL A 177 -5.50 -8.44 11.22
C VAL A 177 -4.52 -7.26 11.18
N SER A 178 -4.33 -6.57 12.33
CA SER A 178 -3.38 -5.44 12.42
C SER A 178 -1.96 -5.92 12.75
N SER A 179 -0.98 -5.03 12.57
CA SER A 179 0.42 -5.30 12.96
C SER A 179 0.57 -5.43 14.48
N GLY A 180 -0.34 -4.86 15.25
CA GLY A 180 -0.35 -4.99 16.71
C GLY A 180 -0.83 -6.36 17.19
N ALA A 181 -1.62 -7.05 16.38
CA ALA A 181 -2.22 -8.34 16.76
C ALA A 181 -1.30 -9.53 16.42
N SER A 182 -0.66 -9.51 15.26
CA SER A 182 0.13 -10.66 14.78
C SER A 182 1.20 -10.21 13.79
N ASP A 183 2.45 -10.58 14.05
CA ASP A 183 3.56 -10.37 13.10
C ASP A 183 3.44 -11.26 11.86
N GLU A 184 2.74 -12.40 11.97
CA GLU A 184 2.61 -13.36 10.86
C GLU A 184 1.44 -13.02 9.93
N ASP A 185 0.40 -12.39 10.46
CA ASP A 185 -0.85 -12.13 9.74
C ASP A 185 -1.10 -10.64 9.45
N MET A 186 -0.16 -9.77 9.81
CA MET A 186 -0.29 -8.32 9.56
C MET A 186 -0.29 -8.00 8.08
N PRO A 187 -0.73 -6.78 7.68
CA PRO A 187 -0.67 -6.38 6.28
C PRO A 187 0.74 -6.43 5.74
N VAL A 188 0.94 -7.04 4.58
CA VAL A 188 2.25 -7.14 3.92
C VAL A 188 2.18 -6.47 2.55
N LEU A 189 3.05 -5.50 2.31
CA LEU A 189 3.19 -4.84 1.03
C LEU A 189 4.52 -5.27 0.40
N GLU A 190 4.43 -5.97 -0.73
CA GLU A 190 5.61 -6.39 -1.49
C GLU A 190 5.62 -5.71 -2.85
N TYR A 191 6.80 -5.33 -3.33
CA TYR A 191 6.96 -4.81 -4.68
C TYR A 191 8.18 -5.41 -5.37
N VAL A 192 8.05 -5.60 -6.68
CA VAL A 192 9.05 -6.23 -7.54
C VAL A 192 9.58 -5.19 -8.51
N THR A 193 10.90 -5.15 -8.65
CA THR A 193 11.59 -4.25 -9.58
C THR A 193 12.15 -5.03 -10.76
N GLY A 194 12.39 -4.33 -11.87
CA GLY A 194 13.01 -4.89 -13.05
C GLY A 194 13.48 -3.80 -14.01
N GLU A 195 14.15 -4.22 -15.09
CA GLU A 195 14.62 -3.31 -16.15
C GLU A 195 13.47 -2.75 -16.98
#